data_25467d2ca6e05549d5f7d5792fabec40
#
_entry.id   25467d2ca6e05549d5f7d5792fabec40
#
_cell.length_a   1.000
_cell.length_b   1.000
_cell.length_c   1.000
_cell.angle_alpha   90.00
_cell.angle_beta   90.00
_cell.angle_gamma   90.00
#
_symmetry.space_group_name_H-M   'P 1'
#
loop_
_entity.id
_entity.type
_entity.pdbx_description
1 polymer ?
#
loop_
_entity_poly.entity_id
_entity_poly.type
_entity_poly.pdbx_seq_one_letter_code
_entity_poly.pdbx_strand_id
1 'polypeptide(L)'
;KSAEFDLENTFSFKIDNKYKIDNLKINSLLNLKNSKVVSSKNLKEFFPELNEIIELSDHQMQIEYKKDLLSIIGNGNILIQKEKDNIKYNFSKSKKNLKFDTSLEIKKNPFNLDFLNYKKNQDNKLKIIIIGAKNLLSNEINFKNISIKEKVNKFEIQNLSLSKKYIVKSFSDVDLSYFDNDLLKNDLSIKKRNKDYLLKSDSFNATKIIDDLL
;
A
#
# COMPACT_ATOMS: atom_id res chain seq x y z
N LYS A 1 7.66 10.54 19.15
CA LYS A 1 6.95 10.95 17.93
C LYS A 1 6.98 12.46 17.86
N SER A 2 7.47 13.04 16.78
CA SER A 2 7.47 14.48 16.53
C SER A 2 6.91 14.73 15.14
N ALA A 3 6.23 15.84 14.94
CA ALA A 3 5.80 16.31 13.65
C ALA A 3 5.92 17.82 13.59
N GLU A 4 6.39 18.35 12.46
CA GLU A 4 6.42 19.77 12.14
C GLU A 4 5.59 20.00 10.90
N PHE A 5 4.61 20.91 10.96
CA PHE A 5 3.69 21.15 9.86
C PHE A 5 3.09 22.56 9.90
N ASP A 6 2.69 23.03 8.75
CA ASP A 6 1.84 24.22 8.58
C ASP A 6 0.43 23.74 8.22
N LEU A 7 -0.60 24.39 8.76
CA LEU A 7 -1.98 23.96 8.60
C LEU A 7 -2.90 25.16 8.33
N GLU A 8 -3.66 25.09 7.24
CA GLU A 8 -4.77 25.99 6.95
C GLU A 8 -6.09 25.24 7.06
N ASN A 9 -7.03 25.78 7.84
CA ASN A 9 -8.33 25.16 8.05
C ASN A 9 -9.46 26.10 7.64
N THR A 10 -10.43 25.53 6.92
CA THR A 10 -11.75 26.12 6.73
C THR A 10 -12.79 25.17 7.30
N PHE A 11 -13.75 25.72 8.05
CA PHE A 11 -14.85 24.92 8.56
C PHE A 11 -16.18 25.65 8.38
N SER A 12 -17.23 24.88 8.18
CA SER A 12 -18.61 25.35 8.15
C SER A 12 -19.52 24.38 8.88
N PHE A 13 -20.55 24.90 9.53
CA PHE A 13 -21.54 24.11 10.25
C PHE A 13 -22.88 24.86 10.30
N LYS A 14 -23.92 24.14 10.66
CA LYS A 14 -25.23 24.74 11.03
C LYS A 14 -25.46 24.53 12.52
N ILE A 15 -26.12 25.50 13.14
CA ILE A 15 -26.59 25.38 14.53
C ILE A 15 -28.10 25.32 14.47
N ASP A 16 -28.71 24.32 15.09
CA ASP A 16 -30.15 24.22 15.23
C ASP A 16 -30.68 25.08 16.41
N ASN A 17 -31.99 25.15 16.56
CA ASN A 17 -32.64 25.93 17.62
C ASN A 17 -32.35 25.39 19.05
N LYS A 18 -31.69 24.23 19.17
CA LYS A 18 -31.25 23.62 20.43
C LYS A 18 -29.72 23.72 20.62
N TYR A 19 -29.07 24.62 19.87
CA TYR A 19 -27.61 24.83 19.87
C TYR A 19 -26.80 23.60 19.52
N LYS A 20 -27.35 22.63 18.78
CA LYS A 20 -26.61 21.48 18.28
C LYS A 20 -25.96 21.82 16.95
N ILE A 21 -24.68 21.45 16.85
CA ILE A 21 -23.95 21.57 15.59
C ILE A 21 -24.41 20.46 14.65
N ASP A 22 -24.81 20.85 13.46
CA ASP A 22 -25.18 19.96 12.35
C ASP A 22 -24.38 20.33 11.10
N ASN A 23 -24.24 19.34 10.19
CA ASN A 23 -23.58 19.53 8.89
C ASN A 23 -22.16 20.10 8.99
N LEU A 24 -21.40 19.70 10.03
CA LEU A 24 -19.99 20.07 10.16
C LEU A 24 -19.21 19.60 8.92
N LYS A 25 -18.50 20.54 8.29
CA LYS A 25 -17.53 20.32 7.23
C LYS A 25 -16.22 20.96 7.65
N ILE A 26 -15.13 20.24 7.46
CA ILE A 26 -13.78 20.73 7.69
C ILE A 26 -12.99 20.44 6.42
N ASN A 27 -12.31 21.46 5.90
CA ASN A 27 -11.32 21.31 4.84
C ASN A 27 -9.99 21.85 5.36
N SER A 28 -8.95 21.06 5.25
CA SER A 28 -7.62 21.42 5.73
C SER A 28 -6.59 21.19 4.63
N LEU A 29 -5.70 22.15 4.45
CA LEU A 29 -4.49 22.01 3.68
C LEU A 29 -3.33 21.92 4.68
N LEU A 30 -2.62 20.79 4.67
CA LEU A 30 -1.54 20.51 5.60
C LEU A 30 -0.25 20.30 4.83
N ASN A 31 0.76 21.09 5.16
CA ASN A 31 2.14 20.93 4.67
C ASN A 31 2.98 20.33 5.80
N LEU A 32 3.19 19.02 5.76
CA LEU A 32 4.01 18.30 6.73
C LEU A 32 5.48 18.40 6.32
N LYS A 33 6.27 19.14 7.09
CA LYS A 33 7.70 19.30 6.87
C LYS A 33 8.47 18.05 7.27
N ASN A 34 8.16 17.51 8.44
CA ASN A 34 8.78 16.30 8.94
C ASN A 34 7.86 15.57 9.92
N SER A 35 7.87 14.24 9.84
CA SER A 35 7.26 13.37 10.86
C SER A 35 8.00 12.05 10.94
N LYS A 36 8.06 11.47 12.15
CA LYS A 36 8.76 10.22 12.45
C LYS A 36 7.80 9.18 12.97
N VAL A 37 7.84 7.99 12.35
CA VAL A 37 6.99 6.85 12.69
C VAL A 37 7.86 5.62 12.90
N VAL A 38 7.60 4.85 13.95
CA VAL A 38 8.29 3.57 14.18
C VAL A 38 7.86 2.57 13.11
N SER A 39 8.83 1.94 12.48
CA SER A 39 8.59 0.93 11.43
C SER A 39 8.02 -0.36 12.01
N SER A 40 7.32 -1.13 11.19
CA SER A 40 6.95 -2.52 11.51
C SER A 40 8.08 -3.46 11.11
N LYS A 41 8.52 -4.33 12.01
CA LYS A 41 9.58 -5.32 11.72
C LYS A 41 9.26 -6.22 10.51
N ASN A 42 7.99 -6.49 10.24
CA ASN A 42 7.56 -7.32 9.11
C ASN A 42 7.89 -6.69 7.74
N LEU A 43 8.10 -5.37 7.68
CA LEU A 43 8.52 -4.72 6.44
C LEU A 43 9.96 -5.07 6.04
N LYS A 44 10.77 -5.63 6.95
CA LYS A 44 12.17 -6.00 6.67
C LYS A 44 12.29 -7.11 5.62
N GLU A 45 11.26 -7.94 5.47
CA GLU A 45 11.19 -8.96 4.42
C GLU A 45 11.20 -8.35 3.01
N PHE A 46 10.63 -7.15 2.86
CA PHE A 46 10.56 -6.44 1.58
C PHE A 46 11.63 -5.36 1.45
N PHE A 47 12.03 -4.75 2.56
CA PHE A 47 12.99 -3.65 2.65
C PHE A 47 14.18 -4.08 3.50
N PRO A 48 15.21 -4.73 2.93
CA PRO A 48 16.30 -5.36 3.68
C PRO A 48 17.10 -4.39 4.56
N GLU A 49 17.17 -3.11 4.18
CA GLU A 49 17.85 -2.05 4.90
C GLU A 49 16.88 -1.14 5.67
N LEU A 50 15.75 -1.70 6.12
CA LEU A 50 14.68 -0.98 6.82
C LEU A 50 15.20 -0.24 8.06
N ASN A 51 14.93 1.06 8.11
CA ASN A 51 15.18 1.89 9.28
C ASN A 51 14.16 1.56 10.40
N GLU A 52 14.58 1.61 11.66
CA GLU A 52 13.68 1.50 12.81
C GLU A 52 12.66 2.65 12.84
N ILE A 53 13.06 3.81 12.34
CA ILE A 53 12.23 5.01 12.23
C ILE A 53 12.09 5.36 10.75
N ILE A 54 10.86 5.34 10.27
CA ILE A 54 10.49 5.87 8.96
C ILE A 54 10.26 7.37 9.10
N GLU A 55 10.85 8.15 8.21
CA GLU A 55 10.64 9.60 8.17
C GLU A 55 9.76 9.98 6.97
N LEU A 56 8.78 10.82 7.22
CA LEU A 56 7.95 11.47 6.21
C LEU A 56 8.38 12.91 6.09
N SER A 57 8.64 13.41 4.89
CA SER A 57 9.02 14.81 4.67
C SER A 57 8.37 15.42 3.43
N ASP A 58 8.15 16.71 3.48
CA ASP A 58 7.65 17.49 2.35
C ASP A 58 6.28 16.96 1.83
N HIS A 59 5.41 16.55 2.75
CA HIS A 59 4.08 16.09 2.38
C HIS A 59 3.10 17.24 2.24
N GLN A 60 2.41 17.27 1.11
CA GLN A 60 1.23 18.10 0.88
C GLN A 60 0.01 17.22 1.05
N MET A 61 -0.88 17.59 1.97
CA MET A 61 -2.09 16.83 2.28
C MET A 61 -3.32 17.71 2.21
N GLN A 62 -4.36 17.20 1.59
CA GLN A 62 -5.71 17.73 1.67
C GLN A 62 -6.55 16.80 2.54
N ILE A 63 -7.15 17.34 3.58
CA ILE A 63 -7.98 16.61 4.53
C ILE A 63 -9.39 17.19 4.47
N GLU A 64 -10.37 16.34 4.21
CA GLU A 64 -11.78 16.69 4.19
C GLU A 64 -12.55 15.85 5.20
N TYR A 65 -13.35 16.50 6.04
CA TYR A 65 -14.32 15.84 6.91
C TYR A 65 -15.72 16.34 6.63
N LYS A 66 -16.64 15.42 6.37
CA LYS A 66 -18.04 15.73 6.12
C LYS A 66 -18.93 14.51 6.42
N LYS A 67 -19.97 14.68 7.23
CA LYS A 67 -20.97 13.63 7.51
C LYS A 67 -20.32 12.28 7.89
N ASP A 68 -19.42 12.27 8.86
CA ASP A 68 -18.71 11.07 9.33
C ASP A 68 -17.77 10.41 8.29
N LEU A 69 -17.51 11.08 7.18
CA LEU A 69 -16.53 10.69 6.20
C LEU A 69 -15.29 11.58 6.35
N LEU A 70 -14.15 10.96 6.65
CA LEU A 70 -12.83 11.58 6.61
C LEU A 70 -12.14 11.15 5.32
N SER A 71 -11.68 12.10 4.51
CA SER A 71 -10.86 11.87 3.32
C SER A 71 -9.51 12.54 3.49
N ILE A 72 -8.43 11.86 3.10
CA ILE A 72 -7.07 12.36 3.14
C ILE A 72 -6.40 12.00 1.83
N ILE A 73 -6.02 13.01 1.06
CA ILE A 73 -5.22 12.85 -0.16
C ILE A 73 -3.89 13.52 0.08
N GLY A 74 -2.79 12.85 -0.24
CA GLY A 74 -1.47 13.41 -0.02
C GLY A 74 -0.39 12.78 -0.88
N ASN A 75 0.72 13.50 -0.96
CA ASN A 75 1.94 13.03 -1.57
C ASN A 75 3.15 13.68 -0.89
N GLY A 76 4.30 13.01 -0.94
CA GLY A 76 5.52 13.52 -0.34
C GLY A 76 6.66 12.52 -0.41
N ASN A 77 7.70 12.78 0.36
CA ASN A 77 8.86 11.93 0.45
C ASN A 77 8.76 11.01 1.68
N ILE A 78 9.28 9.79 1.52
CA ILE A 78 9.37 8.81 2.59
C ILE A 78 10.79 8.24 2.64
N LEU A 79 11.40 8.22 3.82
CA LEU A 79 12.70 7.60 4.07
C LEU A 79 12.47 6.28 4.81
N ILE A 80 12.35 5.21 4.05
CA ILE A 80 12.18 3.85 4.59
C ILE A 80 13.54 3.21 4.87
N GLN A 81 14.50 3.47 4.02
CA GLN A 81 15.88 2.94 4.05
C GLN A 81 16.86 4.11 3.95
N LYS A 82 17.89 4.03 3.10
CA LYS A 82 18.95 5.06 2.98
C LYS A 82 18.54 6.28 2.16
N GLU A 83 17.77 6.07 1.10
CA GLU A 83 17.40 7.12 0.15
C GLU A 83 15.92 7.48 0.28
N LYS A 84 15.58 8.73 0.00
CA LYS A 84 14.19 9.19 -0.03
C LYS A 84 13.47 8.66 -1.26
N ASP A 85 12.36 7.99 -1.02
CA ASP A 85 11.42 7.53 -2.03
C ASP A 85 10.18 8.45 -2.08
N ASN A 86 9.31 8.27 -3.07
CA ASN A 86 8.10 9.06 -3.20
C ASN A 86 6.86 8.23 -2.89
N ILE A 87 5.96 8.78 -2.10
CA ILE A 87 4.67 8.17 -1.79
C ILE A 87 3.52 9.10 -2.17
N LYS A 88 2.45 8.49 -2.73
CA LYS A 88 1.14 9.14 -2.94
C LYS A 88 0.08 8.26 -2.30
N TYR A 89 -0.90 8.88 -1.69
CA TYR A 89 -1.97 8.14 -1.03
C TYR A 89 -3.29 8.89 -1.06
N ASN A 90 -4.36 8.10 -1.06
CA ASN A 90 -5.73 8.54 -0.88
C ASN A 90 -6.40 7.60 0.11
N PHE A 91 -6.76 8.11 1.27
CA PHE A 91 -7.49 7.38 2.30
C PHE A 91 -8.88 7.97 2.49
N SER A 92 -9.88 7.13 2.65
CA SER A 92 -11.18 7.57 3.12
C SER A 92 -11.71 6.63 4.19
N LYS A 93 -12.11 7.21 5.33
CA LYS A 93 -12.61 6.49 6.50
C LYS A 93 -14.04 6.89 6.79
N SER A 94 -14.93 5.92 6.84
CA SER A 94 -16.29 6.02 7.35
C SER A 94 -16.45 5.21 8.63
N LYS A 95 -17.65 5.18 9.21
CA LYS A 95 -17.95 4.34 10.38
C LYS A 95 -17.67 2.85 10.14
N LYS A 96 -17.85 2.36 8.90
CA LYS A 96 -17.76 0.92 8.58
C LYS A 96 -16.51 0.54 7.80
N ASN A 97 -15.93 1.46 7.05
CA ASN A 97 -14.88 1.12 6.09
C ASN A 97 -13.74 2.14 6.13
N LEU A 98 -12.53 1.63 5.96
CA LEU A 98 -11.34 2.40 5.58
C LEU A 98 -10.95 1.96 4.17
N LYS A 99 -11.05 2.86 3.18
CA LYS A 99 -10.55 2.66 1.82
C LYS A 99 -9.16 3.26 1.71
N PHE A 100 -8.31 2.66 0.90
CA PHE A 100 -6.96 3.14 0.63
C PHE A 100 -6.57 2.90 -0.82
N ASP A 101 -5.84 3.87 -1.35
CA ASP A 101 -5.16 3.81 -2.64
C ASP A 101 -3.79 4.44 -2.43
N THR A 102 -2.73 3.65 -2.59
CA THR A 102 -1.37 4.05 -2.25
C THR A 102 -0.43 3.68 -3.39
N SER A 103 0.46 4.59 -3.74
CA SER A 103 1.52 4.37 -4.72
C SER A 103 2.86 4.78 -4.10
N LEU A 104 3.80 3.83 -4.04
CA LEU A 104 5.18 4.04 -3.61
C LEU A 104 6.11 3.87 -4.82
N GLU A 105 6.95 4.87 -5.08
CA GLU A 105 8.02 4.81 -6.10
C GLU A 105 9.36 4.68 -5.40
N ILE A 106 9.97 3.50 -5.48
CA ILE A 106 11.31 3.20 -4.95
C ILE A 106 12.33 3.48 -6.04
N LYS A 107 13.28 4.39 -5.76
CA LYS A 107 14.31 4.82 -6.71
C LYS A 107 15.55 3.93 -6.62
N LYS A 108 16.41 4.18 -5.65
CA LYS A 108 17.70 3.49 -5.47
C LYS A 108 17.68 2.46 -4.36
N ASN A 109 16.75 2.58 -3.41
CA ASN A 109 16.63 1.65 -2.30
C ASN A 109 16.40 0.22 -2.78
N PRO A 110 16.96 -0.80 -2.10
CA PRO A 110 16.71 -2.19 -2.41
C PRO A 110 15.25 -2.56 -2.07
N PHE A 111 14.73 -3.52 -2.80
CA PHE A 111 13.44 -4.16 -2.56
C PHE A 111 13.52 -5.62 -2.99
N ASN A 112 13.06 -6.53 -2.14
CA ASN A 112 13.12 -7.96 -2.36
C ASN A 112 11.73 -8.60 -2.28
N LEU A 113 11.54 -9.67 -3.05
CA LEU A 113 10.51 -10.69 -2.87
C LEU A 113 11.23 -12.03 -2.78
N ASP A 114 11.75 -12.35 -1.59
CA ASP A 114 12.65 -13.48 -1.41
C ASP A 114 12.00 -14.81 -1.78
N PHE A 115 10.70 -14.98 -1.49
CA PHE A 115 9.91 -16.16 -1.87
C PHE A 115 9.78 -16.36 -3.41
N LEU A 116 10.06 -15.31 -4.22
CA LEU A 116 10.13 -15.36 -5.68
C LEU A 116 11.56 -15.28 -6.21
N ASN A 117 12.57 -15.33 -5.37
CA ASN A 117 13.97 -15.09 -5.75
C ASN A 117 14.16 -13.78 -6.54
N TYR A 118 13.40 -12.73 -6.21
CA TYR A 118 13.45 -11.47 -6.93
C TYR A 118 14.05 -10.36 -6.07
N LYS A 119 14.98 -9.61 -6.67
CA LYS A 119 15.55 -8.36 -6.12
C LYS A 119 15.45 -7.26 -7.15
N LYS A 120 15.05 -6.09 -6.69
CA LYS A 120 15.04 -4.88 -7.51
C LYS A 120 16.45 -4.51 -7.97
N ASN A 121 16.63 -4.19 -9.25
CA ASN A 121 17.87 -3.60 -9.74
C ASN A 121 18.00 -2.16 -9.22
N GLN A 122 19.20 -1.79 -8.72
CA GLN A 122 19.44 -0.46 -8.11
C GLN A 122 19.22 0.70 -9.09
N ASP A 123 19.52 0.51 -10.37
CA ASP A 123 19.40 1.54 -11.39
C ASP A 123 17.98 1.75 -11.91
N ASN A 124 17.06 0.87 -11.55
CA ASN A 124 15.69 0.94 -12.00
C ASN A 124 14.78 1.54 -10.92
N LYS A 125 13.74 2.21 -11.38
CA LYS A 125 12.61 2.58 -10.51
C LYS A 125 11.64 1.42 -10.40
N LEU A 126 11.20 1.14 -9.19
CA LEU A 126 10.14 0.18 -8.91
C LEU A 126 8.91 0.93 -8.37
N LYS A 127 7.77 0.62 -8.89
CA LYS A 127 6.49 1.21 -8.47
C LYS A 127 5.60 0.15 -7.83
N ILE A 128 5.17 0.41 -6.60
CA ILE A 128 4.19 -0.40 -5.87
C ILE A 128 2.88 0.37 -5.83
N ILE A 129 1.77 -0.27 -6.20
CA ILE A 129 0.41 0.27 -6.09
C ILE A 129 -0.41 -0.70 -5.26
N ILE A 130 -1.11 -0.20 -4.25
CA ILE A 130 -1.98 -0.98 -3.39
C ILE A 130 -3.32 -0.25 -3.26
N ILE A 131 -4.39 -0.86 -3.79
CA ILE A 131 -5.75 -0.32 -3.74
C ILE A 131 -6.63 -1.32 -3.00
N GLY A 132 -7.37 -0.86 -2.00
CA GLY A 132 -8.22 -1.75 -1.25
C GLY A 132 -9.11 -1.08 -0.21
N ALA A 133 -9.72 -1.91 0.62
CA ALA A 133 -10.53 -1.47 1.74
C ALA A 133 -10.45 -2.44 2.90
N LYS A 134 -10.49 -1.91 4.13
CA LYS A 134 -10.67 -2.68 5.36
C LYS A 134 -12.07 -2.44 5.89
N ASN A 135 -12.80 -3.51 6.16
CA ASN A 135 -14.03 -3.44 6.92
C ASN A 135 -13.68 -3.26 8.41
N LEU A 136 -14.10 -2.14 9.02
CA LEU A 136 -13.77 -1.81 10.40
C LEU A 136 -14.57 -2.62 11.43
N LEU A 137 -15.66 -3.27 11.02
CA LEU A 137 -16.49 -4.13 11.88
C LEU A 137 -15.97 -5.55 11.91
N SER A 138 -15.70 -6.16 10.74
CA SER A 138 -15.19 -7.54 10.63
C SER A 138 -13.66 -7.64 10.68
N ASN A 139 -12.94 -6.52 10.53
CA ASN A 139 -11.48 -6.47 10.34
C ASN A 139 -10.95 -7.23 9.11
N GLU A 140 -11.81 -7.58 8.18
CA GLU A 140 -11.42 -8.16 6.90
C GLU A 140 -10.83 -7.10 5.97
N ILE A 141 -9.85 -7.49 5.15
CA ILE A 141 -9.21 -6.61 4.17
C ILE A 141 -9.46 -7.17 2.78
N ASN A 142 -9.89 -6.30 1.87
CA ASN A 142 -10.07 -6.62 0.46
C ASN A 142 -9.17 -5.69 -0.37
N PHE A 143 -8.16 -6.27 -1.03
CA PHE A 143 -7.33 -5.57 -1.99
C PHE A 143 -7.97 -5.71 -3.38
N LYS A 144 -8.37 -4.59 -3.96
CA LYS A 144 -8.84 -4.56 -5.36
C LYS A 144 -7.68 -4.86 -6.30
N ASN A 145 -6.52 -4.29 -5.99
CA ASN A 145 -5.31 -4.46 -6.80
C ASN A 145 -4.07 -4.30 -5.93
N ILE A 146 -3.11 -5.21 -6.08
CA ILE A 146 -1.72 -5.07 -5.66
C ILE A 146 -0.89 -5.21 -6.92
N SER A 147 -0.08 -4.20 -7.24
CA SER A 147 0.77 -4.19 -8.43
C SER A 147 2.17 -3.72 -8.09
N ILE A 148 3.18 -4.49 -8.49
CA ILE A 148 4.59 -4.14 -8.36
C ILE A 148 5.18 -4.20 -9.77
N LYS A 149 5.81 -3.10 -10.22
CA LYS A 149 6.37 -2.99 -11.58
C LYS A 149 7.77 -2.39 -11.55
N GLU A 150 8.69 -3.04 -12.21
CA GLU A 150 10.04 -2.57 -12.49
C GLU A 150 10.41 -2.88 -13.94
N LYS A 151 10.47 -1.89 -14.81
CA LYS A 151 10.67 -2.10 -16.25
C LYS A 151 9.74 -3.18 -16.82
N VAL A 152 10.31 -4.33 -17.20
CA VAL A 152 9.57 -5.50 -17.73
C VAL A 152 9.03 -6.42 -16.64
N ASN A 153 9.57 -6.31 -15.42
CA ASN A 153 9.14 -7.14 -14.29
C ASN A 153 7.80 -6.64 -13.75
N LYS A 154 6.86 -7.57 -13.62
CA LYS A 154 5.48 -7.30 -13.24
C LYS A 154 4.96 -8.35 -12.29
N PHE A 155 4.35 -7.92 -11.18
CA PHE A 155 3.66 -8.74 -10.20
C PHE A 155 2.30 -8.11 -9.94
N GLU A 156 1.22 -8.82 -10.22
CA GLU A 156 -0.13 -8.32 -10.02
C GLU A 156 -1.00 -9.35 -9.31
N ILE A 157 -1.77 -8.90 -8.33
CA ILE A 157 -2.78 -9.67 -7.63
C ILE A 157 -4.06 -8.86 -7.63
N GLN A 158 -5.17 -9.47 -8.07
CA GLN A 158 -6.46 -8.81 -8.13
C GLN A 158 -7.49 -9.47 -7.21
N ASN A 159 -8.32 -8.62 -6.59
CA ASN A 159 -9.43 -9.00 -5.71
C ASN A 159 -9.01 -9.96 -4.58
N LEU A 160 -7.82 -9.72 -3.98
CA LEU A 160 -7.34 -10.49 -2.84
C LEU A 160 -8.15 -10.14 -1.59
N SER A 161 -8.78 -11.14 -1.00
CA SER A 161 -9.51 -11.03 0.26
C SER A 161 -8.78 -11.75 1.39
N LEU A 162 -8.55 -11.04 2.49
CA LEU A 162 -7.94 -11.58 3.71
C LEU A 162 -8.94 -11.59 4.85
N SER A 163 -8.88 -12.63 5.68
CA SER A 163 -9.61 -12.71 6.95
C SER A 163 -9.05 -11.72 7.98
N LYS A 164 -9.72 -11.57 9.13
CA LYS A 164 -9.23 -10.79 10.29
C LYS A 164 -7.88 -11.27 10.85
N LYS A 165 -7.47 -12.50 10.53
CA LYS A 165 -6.17 -13.08 10.90
C LYS A 165 -5.14 -12.98 9.77
N TYR A 166 -5.43 -12.20 8.73
CA TYR A 166 -4.60 -12.02 7.52
C TYR A 166 -4.38 -13.30 6.70
N ILE A 167 -5.25 -14.31 6.86
CA ILE A 167 -5.23 -15.53 6.06
C ILE A 167 -5.97 -15.25 4.75
N VAL A 168 -5.40 -15.70 3.62
CA VAL A 168 -6.01 -15.59 2.29
C VAL A 168 -7.33 -16.36 2.27
N LYS A 169 -8.42 -15.68 1.92
CA LYS A 169 -9.74 -16.26 1.70
C LYS A 169 -10.00 -16.56 0.22
N SER A 170 -9.63 -15.63 -0.63
CA SER A 170 -9.79 -15.74 -2.08
C SER A 170 -9.00 -14.65 -2.80
N PHE A 171 -8.77 -14.88 -4.09
CA PHE A 171 -8.33 -13.87 -5.06
C PHE A 171 -8.98 -14.18 -6.41
N SER A 172 -8.96 -13.24 -7.37
CA SER A 172 -9.44 -13.53 -8.73
C SER A 172 -8.31 -13.90 -9.66
N ASP A 173 -7.24 -13.12 -9.65
CA ASP A 173 -6.13 -13.26 -10.59
C ASP A 173 -4.80 -13.00 -9.88
N VAL A 174 -3.77 -13.78 -10.26
CA VAL A 174 -2.37 -13.53 -9.98
C VAL A 174 -1.63 -13.63 -11.31
N ASP A 175 -0.94 -12.56 -11.70
CA ASP A 175 -0.11 -12.52 -12.91
C ASP A 175 1.30 -12.09 -12.53
N LEU A 176 2.27 -12.97 -12.74
CA LEU A 176 3.69 -12.75 -12.49
C LEU A 176 4.45 -12.89 -13.81
N SER A 177 5.25 -11.91 -14.17
CA SER A 177 6.17 -11.96 -15.30
C SER A 177 7.43 -11.21 -14.93
N TYR A 178 8.54 -11.90 -14.67
CA TYR A 178 9.74 -11.27 -14.15
C TYR A 178 10.99 -12.13 -14.42
N PHE A 179 12.16 -11.51 -14.29
CA PHE A 179 13.44 -12.18 -14.22
C PHE A 179 13.84 -12.28 -12.75
N ASP A 180 14.21 -13.49 -12.32
CA ASP A 180 14.72 -13.72 -10.97
C ASP A 180 16.22 -13.30 -10.85
N ASN A 181 16.82 -13.51 -9.67
CA ASN A 181 18.23 -13.15 -9.43
C ASN A 181 19.21 -13.95 -10.28
N ASP A 182 18.80 -15.10 -10.79
CA ASP A 182 19.60 -15.96 -11.66
C ASP A 182 19.34 -15.62 -13.13
N LEU A 183 18.63 -14.52 -13.41
CA LEU A 183 18.23 -14.05 -14.73
C LEU A 183 17.33 -15.04 -15.49
N LEU A 184 16.68 -15.95 -14.79
CA LEU A 184 15.71 -16.86 -15.36
C LEU A 184 14.36 -16.14 -15.49
N LYS A 185 13.75 -16.29 -16.68
CA LYS A 185 12.40 -15.73 -16.91
C LYS A 185 11.37 -16.59 -16.21
N ASN A 186 10.50 -15.91 -15.46
CA ASN A 186 9.39 -16.50 -14.74
C ASN A 186 8.08 -15.88 -15.24
N ASP A 187 7.15 -16.74 -15.70
CA ASP A 187 5.80 -16.36 -16.10
C ASP A 187 4.81 -17.30 -15.40
N LEU A 188 3.90 -16.74 -14.60
CA LEU A 188 2.85 -17.50 -13.90
C LEU A 188 1.55 -16.70 -13.94
N SER A 189 0.48 -17.34 -14.38
CA SER A 189 -0.88 -16.81 -14.29
C SER A 189 -1.76 -17.79 -13.52
N ILE A 190 -2.46 -17.29 -12.49
CA ILE A 190 -3.45 -18.06 -11.73
C ILE A 190 -4.76 -17.30 -11.82
N LYS A 191 -5.81 -17.93 -12.38
CA LYS A 191 -7.13 -17.34 -12.55
C LYS A 191 -8.21 -18.16 -11.86
N LYS A 192 -9.04 -17.51 -11.08
CA LYS A 192 -10.19 -18.14 -10.47
C LYS A 192 -11.23 -18.51 -11.54
N ARG A 193 -11.70 -19.77 -11.52
CA ARG A 193 -12.79 -20.29 -12.35
C ARG A 193 -13.81 -21.00 -11.47
N ASN A 194 -14.92 -20.33 -11.19
CA ASN A 194 -15.96 -20.83 -10.27
C ASN A 194 -15.38 -21.10 -8.85
N LYS A 195 -15.27 -22.40 -8.48
CA LYS A 195 -14.71 -22.84 -7.21
C LYS A 195 -13.21 -23.18 -7.27
N ASP A 196 -12.66 -23.31 -8.49
CA ASP A 196 -11.30 -23.77 -8.75
C ASP A 196 -10.39 -22.64 -9.22
N TYR A 197 -9.11 -22.93 -9.34
CA TYR A 197 -8.11 -22.05 -9.91
C TYR A 197 -7.44 -22.72 -11.12
N LEU A 198 -7.37 -21.99 -12.23
CA LEU A 198 -6.59 -22.40 -13.39
C LEU A 198 -5.21 -21.77 -13.29
N LEU A 199 -4.19 -22.61 -13.21
CA LEU A 199 -2.79 -22.21 -13.24
C LEU A 199 -2.23 -22.45 -14.63
N LYS A 200 -1.52 -21.44 -15.18
CA LYS A 200 -0.76 -21.52 -16.43
C LYS A 200 0.62 -20.92 -16.20
N SER A 201 1.63 -21.60 -16.73
CA SER A 201 3.01 -21.14 -16.67
C SER A 201 3.78 -21.70 -17.84
N ASP A 202 4.56 -20.88 -18.52
CA ASP A 202 5.51 -21.33 -19.55
C ASP A 202 6.88 -21.68 -18.91
N SER A 203 7.25 -20.91 -17.87
CA SER A 203 8.45 -21.14 -17.06
C SER A 203 8.25 -20.48 -15.68
N PHE A 204 8.41 -21.25 -14.61
CA PHE A 204 8.29 -20.71 -13.26
C PHE A 204 9.14 -21.52 -12.28
N ASN A 205 10.08 -20.86 -11.62
CA ASN A 205 10.90 -21.46 -10.58
C ASN A 205 10.15 -21.43 -9.24
N ALA A 206 9.56 -22.55 -8.84
CA ALA A 206 8.81 -22.69 -7.60
C ALA A 206 9.68 -23.12 -6.41
N THR A 207 10.98 -23.31 -6.58
CA THR A 207 11.87 -23.91 -5.57
C THR A 207 11.74 -23.24 -4.22
N LYS A 208 11.89 -21.90 -4.16
CA LYS A 208 11.79 -21.18 -2.88
C LYS A 208 10.41 -21.24 -2.24
N ILE A 209 9.34 -21.23 -3.04
CA ILE A 209 7.97 -21.36 -2.52
C ILE A 209 7.78 -22.74 -1.91
N ILE A 210 8.35 -23.77 -2.53
CA ILE A 210 8.26 -25.16 -2.03
C ILE A 210 9.09 -25.31 -0.75
N ASP A 211 10.31 -24.75 -0.73
CA ASP A 211 11.20 -24.78 0.45
C ASP A 211 10.58 -24.09 1.67
N ASP A 212 9.83 -23.00 1.45
CA ASP A 212 9.12 -22.26 2.52
C ASP A 212 7.86 -23.00 3.03
N LEU A 213 7.35 -23.99 2.28
CA LEU A 213 6.16 -24.78 2.64
C LEU A 213 6.49 -26.10 3.34
N LEU A 214 7.72 -26.60 3.26
CA LEU A 214 8.20 -27.84 3.87
C LEU A 214 8.88 -27.57 5.22
#